data_2d67f51c633c59bb3c95bf944a1b00cd
#
_entry.id   2d67f51c633c59bb3c95bf944a1b00cd
#
_cell.length_a   1.000
_cell.length_b   1.000
_cell.length_c   1.000
_cell.angle_alpha   90.00
_cell.angle_beta   90.00
_cell.angle_gamma   90.00
#
_symmetry.space_group_name_H-M   'P 1'
#
loop_
_entity.id
_entity.type
_entity.pdbx_description
1 polymer ?
#
loop_
_entity_poly.entity_id
_entity_poly.type
_entity_poly.pdbx_seq_one_letter_code
_entity_poly.pdbx_strand_id
1 'polypeptide(L)'
;MSRDLEVSVLEEDSSSVKVRIRGIPVEYANALRRFMMSEVPTLAIDSVAILDNTSPVYDEVLAHRLGLIPLKADPYKYSGDCGGSPCQVLMVLDAQAGDEPRTVLSGELVSEDEGVKPVSPDIPIAKLAPGQRIKLEAYARVGRGKEHAKWQPVSVSVLKPYPHVTVLDPKSGCAHAAADACIPGVLKYSKGVLKVKDEYKCKLCMDCVKACPEAVKVEEHEDDHILYVESVGGVEPKRIIYMAVKELLAQLEELSREVEVLGQ
;
A
#
# COMPACT_ATOMS: atom_id res chain seq x y z
N MET A 1 6.18 1.22 -32.30
CA MET A 1 7.50 0.79 -31.82
C MET A 1 7.27 0.19 -30.44
N SER A 2 7.57 -1.09 -30.27
CA SER A 2 7.58 -1.72 -28.93
C SER A 2 8.64 -1.00 -28.10
N ARG A 3 8.23 -0.19 -27.15
CA ARG A 3 9.14 0.40 -26.18
C ARG A 3 9.46 -0.72 -25.19
N ASP A 4 10.74 -1.00 -24.96
CA ASP A 4 11.13 -2.03 -24.01
C ASP A 4 10.67 -1.62 -22.60
N LEU A 5 9.85 -2.48 -22.00
CA LEU A 5 9.41 -2.31 -20.62
C LEU A 5 10.60 -2.55 -19.68
N GLU A 6 10.92 -1.55 -18.88
CA GLU A 6 11.98 -1.64 -17.88
C GLU A 6 11.40 -1.34 -16.49
N VAL A 7 11.69 -2.21 -15.52
CA VAL A 7 11.27 -2.05 -14.14
C VAL A 7 12.48 -2.16 -13.23
N SER A 8 12.67 -1.14 -12.37
CA SER A 8 13.78 -1.12 -11.41
C SER A 8 13.32 -0.64 -10.03
N VAL A 9 13.88 -1.23 -8.97
CA VAL A 9 13.62 -0.81 -7.60
C VAL A 9 14.55 0.35 -7.26
N LEU A 10 13.99 1.48 -6.84
CA LEU A 10 14.73 2.67 -6.42
C LEU A 10 15.02 2.66 -4.91
N GLU A 11 14.02 2.35 -4.12
CA GLU A 11 14.11 2.25 -2.66
C GLU A 11 13.20 1.12 -2.19
N GLU A 12 13.59 0.42 -1.12
CA GLU A 12 12.81 -0.65 -0.52
C GLU A 12 13.09 -0.73 0.97
N ASP A 13 12.03 -0.93 1.74
CA ASP A 13 12.07 -1.31 3.14
C ASP A 13 11.02 -2.39 3.46
N SER A 14 10.86 -2.74 4.74
CA SER A 14 9.91 -3.80 5.16
C SER A 14 8.46 -3.46 4.90
N SER A 15 8.09 -2.19 4.79
CA SER A 15 6.72 -1.71 4.68
C SER A 15 6.45 -0.99 3.36
N SER A 16 7.48 -0.56 2.63
CA SER A 16 7.31 0.24 1.43
C SER A 16 8.28 -0.12 0.30
N VAL A 17 7.89 0.22 -0.93
CA VAL A 17 8.73 0.09 -2.12
C VAL A 17 8.49 1.24 -3.07
N LYS A 18 9.59 1.77 -3.66
CA LYS A 18 9.57 2.68 -4.81
C LYS A 18 10.11 1.96 -6.03
N VAL A 19 9.32 1.92 -7.08
CA VAL A 19 9.66 1.25 -8.33
C VAL A 19 9.60 2.27 -9.46
N ARG A 20 10.64 2.29 -10.30
CA ARG A 20 10.59 2.98 -11.60
C ARG A 20 10.03 2.02 -12.63
N ILE A 21 9.07 2.49 -13.41
CA ILE A 21 8.45 1.75 -14.51
C ILE A 21 8.59 2.64 -15.76
N ARG A 22 9.30 2.14 -16.75
CA ARG A 22 9.56 2.84 -18.01
C ARG A 22 9.02 2.03 -19.18
N GLY A 23 8.48 2.71 -20.19
CA GLY A 23 7.99 2.09 -21.43
C GLY A 23 6.49 1.80 -21.43
N ILE A 24 5.73 2.27 -20.42
CA ILE A 24 4.26 2.20 -20.40
C ILE A 24 3.63 3.58 -20.32
N PRO A 25 2.48 3.79 -20.99
CA PRO A 25 1.68 5.01 -20.84
C PRO A 25 1.16 5.19 -19.40
N VAL A 26 0.93 6.44 -19.00
CA VAL A 26 0.45 6.80 -17.65
C VAL A 26 -0.88 6.13 -17.29
N GLU A 27 -1.74 5.87 -18.27
CA GLU A 27 -3.05 5.23 -18.10
C GLU A 27 -2.90 3.82 -17.51
N TYR A 28 -1.96 3.02 -18.03
CA TYR A 28 -1.69 1.66 -17.53
C TYR A 28 -1.02 1.69 -16.15
N ALA A 29 -0.06 2.60 -15.95
CA ALA A 29 0.58 2.77 -14.66
C ALA A 29 -0.45 3.21 -13.59
N ASN A 30 -1.40 4.09 -13.93
CA ASN A 30 -2.46 4.52 -13.03
C ASN A 30 -3.52 3.42 -12.82
N ALA A 31 -3.84 2.62 -13.83
CA ALA A 31 -4.69 1.45 -13.67
C ALA A 31 -4.08 0.49 -12.62
N LEU A 32 -2.79 0.16 -12.74
CA LEU A 32 -2.08 -0.67 -11.78
C LEU A 32 -2.13 -0.07 -10.36
N ARG A 33 -1.86 1.24 -10.22
CA ARG A 33 -1.97 1.96 -8.94
C ARG A 33 -3.37 1.80 -8.30
N ARG A 34 -4.43 1.93 -9.08
CA ARG A 34 -5.81 1.78 -8.61
C ARG A 34 -6.13 0.34 -8.24
N PHE A 35 -5.67 -0.63 -9.03
CA PHE A 35 -5.89 -2.06 -8.76
C PHE A 35 -5.27 -2.49 -7.44
N MET A 36 -4.12 -1.96 -7.06
CA MET A 36 -3.52 -2.21 -5.75
C MET A 36 -4.43 -1.79 -4.59
N MET A 37 -5.25 -0.76 -4.77
CA MET A 37 -6.17 -0.26 -3.74
C MET A 37 -7.50 -1.01 -3.73
N SER A 38 -8.04 -1.35 -4.92
CA SER A 38 -9.43 -1.80 -5.07
C SER A 38 -9.60 -3.28 -5.31
N GLU A 39 -8.66 -3.94 -6.01
CA GLU A 39 -8.86 -5.28 -6.54
C GLU A 39 -8.01 -6.37 -5.89
N VAL A 40 -6.88 -6.00 -5.26
CA VAL A 40 -6.02 -6.98 -4.59
C VAL A 40 -6.78 -7.58 -3.40
N PRO A 41 -6.96 -8.91 -3.37
CA PRO A 41 -7.66 -9.57 -2.27
C PRO A 41 -6.82 -9.53 -0.98
N THR A 42 -7.50 -9.33 0.16
CA THR A 42 -6.91 -9.43 1.50
C THR A 42 -7.89 -10.06 2.49
N LEU A 43 -7.37 -10.54 3.62
CA LEU A 43 -8.20 -11.09 4.71
C LEU A 43 -8.47 -10.00 5.73
N ALA A 44 -9.73 -9.85 6.15
CA ALA A 44 -10.11 -8.97 7.27
C ALA A 44 -11.30 -9.56 8.02
N ILE A 45 -11.46 -9.22 9.31
CA ILE A 45 -12.62 -9.58 10.11
C ILE A 45 -13.86 -8.92 9.51
N ASP A 46 -14.87 -9.72 9.19
CA ASP A 46 -16.08 -9.27 8.52
C ASP A 46 -17.32 -9.30 9.42
N SER A 47 -17.43 -10.31 10.27
CA SER A 47 -18.50 -10.44 11.24
C SER A 47 -17.97 -10.84 12.61
N VAL A 48 -18.71 -10.48 13.66
CA VAL A 48 -18.35 -10.75 15.05
C VAL A 48 -19.61 -11.23 15.80
N ALA A 49 -19.48 -12.37 16.49
CA ALA A 49 -20.49 -12.84 17.46
C ALA A 49 -19.99 -12.48 18.87
N ILE A 50 -20.65 -11.51 19.51
CA ILE A 50 -20.32 -11.07 20.86
C ILE A 50 -21.08 -11.92 21.87
N LEU A 51 -20.34 -12.70 22.68
CA LEU A 51 -20.87 -13.61 23.67
C LEU A 51 -21.02 -12.94 25.05
N ASP A 52 -20.08 -12.05 25.39
CA ASP A 52 -20.10 -11.26 26.63
C ASP A 52 -19.35 -9.94 26.40
N ASN A 53 -19.96 -8.82 26.76
CA ASN A 53 -19.33 -7.50 26.73
C ASN A 53 -19.83 -6.64 27.89
N THR A 54 -19.05 -6.58 28.94
CA THR A 54 -19.30 -5.71 30.09
C THR A 54 -18.44 -4.43 30.07
N SER A 55 -17.70 -4.21 28.97
CA SER A 55 -16.90 -3.01 28.78
C SER A 55 -17.76 -1.77 28.48
N PRO A 56 -17.22 -0.56 28.61
CA PRO A 56 -17.93 0.66 28.23
C PRO A 56 -17.99 0.89 26.71
N VAL A 57 -17.38 0.01 25.91
CA VAL A 57 -17.38 0.09 24.43
C VAL A 57 -18.59 -0.65 23.90
N TYR A 58 -19.44 0.04 23.12
CA TYR A 58 -20.59 -0.57 22.47
C TYR A 58 -20.18 -1.65 21.46
N ASP A 59 -21.02 -2.66 21.27
CA ASP A 59 -20.75 -3.82 20.42
C ASP A 59 -20.42 -3.43 18.98
N GLU A 60 -21.13 -2.45 18.40
CA GLU A 60 -20.90 -1.97 17.04
C GLU A 60 -19.53 -1.29 16.89
N VAL A 61 -19.12 -0.53 17.92
CA VAL A 61 -17.81 0.12 17.92
C VAL A 61 -16.70 -0.91 18.07
N LEU A 62 -16.91 -1.94 18.90
CA LEU A 62 -15.99 -3.05 19.07
C LEU A 62 -15.83 -3.83 17.77
N ALA A 63 -16.94 -4.18 17.12
CA ALA A 63 -16.95 -4.88 15.82
C ALA A 63 -16.24 -4.05 14.73
N HIS A 64 -16.52 -2.74 14.66
CA HIS A 64 -15.84 -1.85 13.70
C HIS A 64 -14.33 -1.79 13.94
N ARG A 65 -13.89 -1.68 15.20
CA ARG A 65 -12.45 -1.66 15.53
C ARG A 65 -11.76 -2.96 15.17
N LEU A 66 -12.39 -4.11 15.45
CA LEU A 66 -11.88 -5.43 15.07
C LEU A 66 -11.76 -5.57 13.55
N GLY A 67 -12.76 -5.11 12.78
CA GLY A 67 -12.73 -5.11 11.33
C GLY A 67 -11.58 -4.30 10.72
N LEU A 68 -11.10 -3.27 11.42
CA LEU A 68 -9.98 -2.41 10.95
C LEU A 68 -8.60 -2.93 11.37
N ILE A 69 -8.50 -4.02 12.14
CA ILE A 69 -7.22 -4.64 12.47
C ILE A 69 -6.67 -5.33 11.22
N PRO A 70 -5.52 -4.91 10.67
CA PRO A 70 -4.95 -5.58 9.52
C PRO A 70 -4.42 -6.96 9.92
N LEU A 71 -4.76 -7.97 9.10
CA LEU A 71 -4.35 -9.35 9.31
C LEU A 71 -3.25 -9.74 8.34
N LYS A 72 -2.24 -10.44 8.85
CA LYS A 72 -1.23 -11.11 8.02
C LYS A 72 -1.74 -12.48 7.64
N ALA A 73 -1.91 -12.71 6.33
CA ALA A 73 -2.37 -13.98 5.77
C ALA A 73 -2.01 -14.09 4.30
N ASP A 74 -2.01 -15.30 3.73
CA ASP A 74 -2.05 -15.50 2.29
C ASP A 74 -3.51 -15.54 1.82
N PRO A 75 -4.04 -14.47 1.16
CA PRO A 75 -5.46 -14.42 0.81
C PRO A 75 -5.88 -15.51 -0.17
N TYR A 76 -4.98 -16.01 -1.02
CA TYR A 76 -5.30 -17.06 -1.97
C TYR A 76 -5.59 -18.42 -1.32
N LYS A 77 -5.08 -18.66 -0.09
CA LYS A 77 -5.40 -19.87 0.68
C LYS A 77 -6.88 -19.92 1.08
N TYR A 78 -7.50 -18.74 1.26
CA TYR A 78 -8.89 -18.61 1.74
C TYR A 78 -9.83 -18.05 0.66
N SER A 79 -9.32 -17.86 -0.57
CA SER A 79 -10.14 -17.45 -1.72
C SER A 79 -10.81 -18.69 -2.31
N GLY A 80 -12.03 -18.97 -1.89
CA GLY A 80 -12.79 -20.12 -2.37
C GLY A 80 -14.17 -20.22 -1.75
N ASP A 81 -14.88 -21.26 -2.17
CA ASP A 81 -16.15 -21.64 -1.60
C ASP A 81 -15.95 -22.85 -0.64
N CYS A 82 -16.36 -22.66 0.58
CA CYS A 82 -16.32 -23.69 1.63
C CYS A 82 -17.74 -24.19 1.92
N GLY A 83 -18.27 -24.97 0.97
CA GLY A 83 -19.60 -25.60 1.14
C GLY A 83 -20.79 -24.66 0.87
N GLY A 84 -20.68 -23.78 -0.13
CA GLY A 84 -21.75 -22.84 -0.52
C GLY A 84 -21.68 -21.48 0.17
N SER A 85 -20.58 -21.21 0.91
CA SER A 85 -20.30 -19.92 1.54
C SER A 85 -18.82 -19.56 1.40
N PRO A 86 -18.45 -18.26 1.40
CA PRO A 86 -17.05 -17.86 1.43
C PRO A 86 -16.29 -18.51 2.57
N CYS A 87 -15.06 -18.96 2.34
CA CYS A 87 -14.21 -19.50 3.38
C CYS A 87 -13.96 -18.43 4.46
N GLN A 88 -14.14 -18.80 5.71
CA GLN A 88 -13.93 -17.94 6.87
C GLN A 88 -12.89 -18.54 7.79
N VAL A 89 -12.16 -17.69 8.50
CA VAL A 89 -11.22 -18.07 9.57
C VAL A 89 -11.76 -17.56 10.88
N LEU A 90 -11.94 -18.45 11.84
CA LEU A 90 -12.39 -18.11 13.19
C LEU A 90 -11.21 -17.57 14.01
N MET A 91 -11.46 -16.45 14.67
CA MET A 91 -10.58 -15.87 15.69
C MET A 91 -11.38 -15.66 16.97
N VAL A 92 -10.83 -16.02 18.11
CA VAL A 92 -11.50 -15.90 19.41
C VAL A 92 -10.77 -14.88 20.27
N LEU A 93 -11.55 -14.06 20.97
CA LEU A 93 -11.06 -13.19 22.04
C LEU A 93 -11.80 -13.51 23.34
N ASP A 94 -11.06 -13.79 24.41
CA ASP A 94 -11.59 -13.93 25.78
C ASP A 94 -10.67 -13.15 26.73
N ALA A 95 -11.05 -11.94 27.05
CA ALA A 95 -10.24 -11.00 27.82
C ALA A 95 -11.01 -10.47 29.03
N GLN A 96 -10.46 -10.64 30.23
CA GLN A 96 -11.04 -10.14 31.48
C GLN A 96 -10.02 -9.29 32.25
N ALA A 97 -10.46 -8.18 32.83
CA ALA A 97 -9.67 -7.43 33.81
C ALA A 97 -9.83 -8.03 35.21
N GLY A 98 -8.73 -8.14 35.95
CA GLY A 98 -8.73 -8.48 37.36
C GLY A 98 -9.11 -7.26 38.24
N ASP A 99 -8.34 -7.04 39.29
CA ASP A 99 -8.55 -5.92 40.23
C ASP A 99 -8.06 -4.57 39.69
N GLU A 100 -7.28 -4.59 38.61
CA GLU A 100 -6.77 -3.38 37.98
C GLU A 100 -7.29 -3.24 36.53
N PRO A 101 -7.47 -1.99 36.04
CA PRO A 101 -7.84 -1.74 34.67
C PRO A 101 -6.75 -2.18 33.71
N ARG A 102 -7.12 -2.77 32.54
CA ARG A 102 -6.16 -3.15 31.51
C ARG A 102 -6.64 -2.82 30.09
N THR A 103 -5.71 -2.74 29.18
CA THR A 103 -6.00 -2.61 27.75
C THR A 103 -5.95 -3.99 27.10
N VAL A 104 -7.00 -4.34 26.34
CA VAL A 104 -7.07 -5.53 25.50
C VAL A 104 -6.40 -5.17 24.17
N LEU A 105 -5.47 -6.00 23.74
CA LEU A 105 -4.65 -5.78 22.55
C LEU A 105 -4.97 -6.83 21.46
N SER A 106 -4.66 -6.50 20.21
CA SER A 106 -4.87 -7.39 19.06
C SER A 106 -4.12 -8.73 19.17
N GLY A 107 -3.00 -8.76 19.88
CA GLY A 107 -2.25 -9.99 20.12
C GLY A 107 -3.00 -11.03 20.99
N GLU A 108 -4.11 -10.65 21.64
CA GLU A 108 -4.96 -11.55 22.41
C GLU A 108 -6.02 -12.27 21.53
N LEU A 109 -6.15 -11.88 20.26
CA LEU A 109 -6.96 -12.61 19.27
C LEU A 109 -6.26 -13.92 18.91
N VAL A 110 -6.89 -15.03 19.25
CA VAL A 110 -6.41 -16.39 18.95
C VAL A 110 -7.11 -16.89 17.71
N SER A 111 -6.34 -17.15 16.65
CA SER A 111 -6.86 -17.70 15.39
C SER A 111 -6.85 -19.22 15.40
N GLU A 112 -7.84 -19.86 14.77
CA GLU A 112 -7.84 -21.31 14.51
C GLU A 112 -6.75 -21.74 13.50
N ASP A 113 -6.28 -20.80 12.66
CA ASP A 113 -5.19 -21.02 11.71
C ASP A 113 -3.96 -20.17 12.12
N GLU A 114 -2.85 -20.83 12.42
CA GLU A 114 -1.59 -20.18 12.82
C GLU A 114 -1.02 -19.22 11.74
N GLY A 115 -1.41 -19.42 10.48
CA GLY A 115 -1.04 -18.56 9.36
C GLY A 115 -1.76 -17.21 9.34
N VAL A 116 -2.81 -17.03 10.17
CA VAL A 116 -3.60 -15.80 10.26
C VAL A 116 -3.41 -15.15 11.62
N LYS A 117 -2.88 -13.93 11.62
CA LYS A 117 -2.65 -13.16 12.85
C LYS A 117 -2.67 -11.67 12.59
N PRO A 118 -2.95 -10.83 13.60
CA PRO A 118 -2.77 -9.38 13.49
C PRO A 118 -1.36 -9.00 13.05
N VAL A 119 -1.24 -7.96 12.22
CA VAL A 119 0.06 -7.44 11.74
C VAL A 119 0.93 -6.97 12.89
N SER A 120 0.32 -6.33 13.89
CA SER A 120 0.96 -5.97 15.17
C SER A 120 0.16 -6.55 16.32
N PRO A 121 0.82 -7.07 17.38
CA PRO A 121 0.13 -7.54 18.59
C PRO A 121 -0.33 -6.38 19.49
N ASP A 122 0.13 -5.16 19.26
CA ASP A 122 -0.01 -4.03 20.18
C ASP A 122 -1.15 -3.07 19.82
N ILE A 123 -2.02 -3.42 18.85
CA ILE A 123 -3.16 -2.60 18.47
C ILE A 123 -4.21 -2.64 19.58
N PRO A 124 -4.58 -1.49 20.20
CA PRO A 124 -5.55 -1.47 21.30
C PRO A 124 -6.97 -1.70 20.77
N ILE A 125 -7.65 -2.73 21.30
CA ILE A 125 -9.05 -3.05 21.00
C ILE A 125 -9.99 -2.31 21.93
N ALA A 126 -9.83 -2.49 23.24
CA ALA A 126 -10.65 -1.87 24.25
C ALA A 126 -9.86 -1.68 25.56
N LYS A 127 -10.36 -0.79 26.44
CA LYS A 127 -9.86 -0.65 27.82
C LYS A 127 -10.93 -1.16 28.78
N LEU A 128 -10.56 -2.12 29.63
CA LEU A 128 -11.44 -2.72 30.62
C LEU A 128 -11.17 -2.14 32.00
N ALA A 129 -12.22 -1.78 32.71
CA ALA A 129 -12.16 -1.49 34.14
C ALA A 129 -12.12 -2.81 34.96
N PRO A 130 -11.79 -2.74 36.27
CA PRO A 130 -11.76 -3.93 37.11
C PRO A 130 -13.03 -4.78 37.00
N GLY A 131 -12.86 -6.10 36.86
CA GLY A 131 -13.94 -7.08 36.75
C GLY A 131 -14.66 -7.15 35.40
N GLN A 132 -14.39 -6.21 34.46
CA GLN A 132 -15.00 -6.23 33.13
C GLN A 132 -14.40 -7.31 32.23
N ARG A 133 -15.22 -7.79 31.30
CA ARG A 133 -14.86 -8.86 30.35
C ARG A 133 -15.36 -8.56 28.95
N ILE A 134 -14.61 -9.02 27.95
CA ILE A 134 -15.03 -9.15 26.55
C ILE A 134 -14.77 -10.58 26.12
N LYS A 135 -15.83 -11.26 25.62
CA LYS A 135 -15.73 -12.57 25.00
C LYS A 135 -16.47 -12.56 23.67
N LEU A 136 -15.78 -12.90 22.59
CA LEU A 136 -16.33 -12.86 21.25
C LEU A 136 -15.66 -13.87 20.31
N GLU A 137 -16.35 -14.14 19.22
CA GLU A 137 -15.87 -14.86 18.04
C GLU A 137 -15.88 -13.92 16.86
N ALA A 138 -14.75 -13.80 16.16
CA ALA A 138 -14.57 -12.95 14.99
C ALA A 138 -14.31 -13.83 13.76
N TYR A 139 -15.03 -13.58 12.69
CA TYR A 139 -14.94 -14.34 11.44
C TYR A 139 -14.30 -13.48 10.38
N ALA A 140 -13.09 -13.87 9.98
CA ALA A 140 -12.34 -13.19 8.91
C ALA A 140 -12.57 -13.88 7.57
N ARG A 141 -12.82 -13.10 6.51
CA ARG A 141 -12.92 -13.57 5.13
C ARG A 141 -12.07 -12.75 4.17
N VAL A 142 -11.85 -13.29 3.00
CA VAL A 142 -11.24 -12.55 1.90
C VAL A 142 -12.25 -11.58 1.31
N GLY A 143 -11.79 -10.37 1.04
CA GLY A 143 -12.52 -9.33 0.34
C GLY A 143 -11.57 -8.41 -0.42
N ARG A 144 -12.11 -7.38 -1.05
CA ARG A 144 -11.39 -6.44 -1.89
C ARG A 144 -11.63 -5.02 -1.42
N GLY A 145 -10.66 -4.13 -1.63
CA GLY A 145 -10.76 -2.73 -1.23
C GLY A 145 -11.96 -1.98 -1.79
N LYS A 146 -12.49 -2.39 -2.96
CA LYS A 146 -13.71 -1.84 -3.55
C LYS A 146 -14.98 -2.15 -2.74
N GLU A 147 -14.98 -3.23 -1.94
CA GLU A 147 -16.10 -3.57 -1.06
C GLU A 147 -16.07 -2.69 0.20
N HIS A 148 -14.90 -2.60 0.83
CA HIS A 148 -14.68 -1.78 2.02
C HIS A 148 -13.18 -1.53 2.23
N ALA A 149 -12.83 -0.35 2.79
CA ALA A 149 -11.44 0.06 3.03
C ALA A 149 -10.65 -0.90 3.97
N LYS A 150 -11.33 -1.68 4.80
CA LYS A 150 -10.68 -2.71 5.66
C LYS A 150 -9.90 -3.76 4.87
N TRP A 151 -10.25 -3.98 3.60
CA TRP A 151 -9.56 -4.88 2.69
C TRP A 151 -8.54 -4.20 1.78
N GLN A 152 -8.26 -2.91 1.96
CA GLN A 152 -7.17 -2.26 1.22
C GLN A 152 -5.81 -2.73 1.75
N PRO A 153 -4.96 -3.33 0.89
CA PRO A 153 -3.65 -3.80 1.33
C PRO A 153 -2.61 -2.69 1.45
N VAL A 154 -2.91 -1.49 0.92
CA VAL A 154 -2.00 -0.35 0.87
C VAL A 154 -2.52 0.82 1.69
N SER A 155 -1.66 1.42 2.50
CA SER A 155 -1.88 2.72 3.14
C SER A 155 -1.60 3.87 2.17
N VAL A 156 -0.58 3.69 1.30
CA VAL A 156 -0.18 4.66 0.28
C VAL A 156 0.02 3.96 -1.05
N SER A 157 -0.56 4.52 -2.12
CA SER A 157 -0.30 4.12 -3.50
C SER A 157 -0.25 5.37 -4.37
N VAL A 158 0.95 5.81 -4.75
CA VAL A 158 1.21 7.07 -5.46
C VAL A 158 1.96 6.79 -6.74
N LEU A 159 1.50 7.40 -7.82
CA LEU A 159 2.18 7.45 -9.11
C LEU A 159 2.63 8.89 -9.39
N LYS A 160 3.86 9.06 -9.79
CA LYS A 160 4.40 10.34 -10.26
C LYS A 160 5.30 10.12 -11.48
N PRO A 161 5.48 11.13 -12.37
CA PRO A 161 6.45 11.04 -13.44
C PRO A 161 7.87 10.91 -12.86
N TYR A 162 8.72 10.18 -13.58
CA TYR A 162 10.15 10.13 -13.27
C TYR A 162 10.81 11.43 -13.75
N PRO A 163 11.49 12.18 -12.89
CA PRO A 163 12.15 13.41 -13.28
C PRO A 163 13.44 13.12 -14.05
N HIS A 164 13.63 13.78 -15.19
CA HIS A 164 14.89 13.77 -15.92
C HIS A 164 15.62 15.10 -15.71
N VAL A 165 16.73 15.06 -14.98
CA VAL A 165 17.53 16.24 -14.64
C VAL A 165 18.83 16.22 -15.41
N THR A 166 18.96 17.11 -16.41
CA THR A 166 20.14 17.22 -17.25
C THR A 166 20.94 18.47 -16.89
N VAL A 167 22.23 18.29 -16.62
CA VAL A 167 23.17 19.43 -16.48
C VAL A 167 23.68 19.81 -17.88
N LEU A 168 23.30 21.00 -18.35
CA LEU A 168 23.67 21.52 -19.66
C LEU A 168 25.08 22.13 -19.62
N ASP A 169 25.33 23.07 -18.67
CA ASP A 169 26.65 23.64 -18.42
C ASP A 169 27.02 23.50 -16.94
N PRO A 170 27.87 22.50 -16.60
CA PRO A 170 28.28 22.27 -15.22
C PRO A 170 29.15 23.36 -14.60
N LYS A 171 29.71 24.27 -15.41
CA LYS A 171 30.62 25.37 -15.00
C LYS A 171 30.02 26.75 -15.18
N SER A 172 28.75 26.86 -15.55
CA SER A 172 28.06 28.15 -15.69
C SER A 172 28.25 29.01 -14.44
N GLY A 173 28.33 30.33 -14.63
CA GLY A 173 28.47 31.28 -13.53
C GLY A 173 27.34 31.25 -12.49
N CYS A 174 26.15 30.80 -12.88
CA CYS A 174 25.00 30.66 -12.00
C CYS A 174 24.78 29.21 -11.50
N ALA A 175 25.65 28.24 -11.84
CA ALA A 175 25.49 26.83 -11.45
C ALA A 175 25.39 26.61 -9.93
N HIS A 176 26.08 27.45 -9.13
CA HIS A 176 25.95 27.42 -7.67
C HIS A 176 24.54 27.79 -7.23
N ALA A 177 23.92 28.82 -7.81
CA ALA A 177 22.55 29.23 -7.48
C ALA A 177 21.53 28.16 -7.82
N ALA A 178 21.73 27.39 -8.90
CA ALA A 178 20.86 26.24 -9.20
C ALA A 178 20.92 25.13 -8.14
N ALA A 179 22.12 24.87 -7.59
CA ALA A 179 22.29 23.90 -6.52
C ALA A 179 21.63 24.36 -5.20
N ASP A 180 21.80 25.65 -4.85
CA ASP A 180 21.22 26.24 -3.62
C ASP A 180 19.69 26.32 -3.69
N ALA A 181 19.13 26.59 -4.87
CA ALA A 181 17.68 26.58 -5.07
C ALA A 181 17.05 25.17 -5.03
N CYS A 182 17.87 24.11 -5.12
CA CYS A 182 17.39 22.73 -5.11
C CYS A 182 17.18 22.20 -3.68
N ILE A 183 16.04 22.53 -3.04
CA ILE A 183 15.71 22.09 -1.68
C ILE A 183 15.83 20.55 -1.48
N PRO A 184 15.37 19.68 -2.42
CA PRO A 184 15.54 18.24 -2.28
C PRO A 184 16.99 17.75 -2.36
N GLY A 185 17.97 18.62 -2.69
CA GLY A 185 19.38 18.28 -2.76
C GLY A 185 19.76 17.35 -3.92
N VAL A 186 18.96 17.35 -4.99
CA VAL A 186 19.23 16.59 -6.23
C VAL A 186 20.48 17.10 -6.93
N LEU A 187 20.69 18.41 -6.90
CA LEU A 187 21.86 19.08 -7.47
C LEU A 187 22.90 19.34 -6.40
N LYS A 188 24.16 19.09 -6.72
CA LYS A 188 25.30 19.38 -5.85
C LYS A 188 26.35 20.14 -6.61
N TYR A 189 26.71 21.33 -6.11
CA TYR A 189 27.86 22.10 -6.62
C TYR A 189 29.09 21.82 -5.77
N SER A 190 30.16 21.34 -6.39
CA SER A 190 31.41 21.01 -5.69
C SER A 190 32.59 21.17 -6.62
N LYS A 191 33.67 21.79 -6.10
CA LYS A 191 34.91 22.03 -6.86
C LYS A 191 34.70 22.76 -8.21
N GLY A 192 33.75 23.72 -8.24
CA GLY A 192 33.44 24.49 -9.46
C GLY A 192 32.60 23.74 -10.51
N VAL A 193 31.98 22.62 -10.14
CA VAL A 193 31.20 21.76 -11.06
C VAL A 193 29.87 21.38 -10.45
N LEU A 194 28.79 21.57 -11.20
CA LEU A 194 27.43 21.12 -10.88
C LEU A 194 27.26 19.65 -11.28
N LYS A 195 26.66 18.87 -10.42
CA LYS A 195 26.37 17.44 -10.65
C LYS A 195 24.98 17.07 -10.15
N VAL A 196 24.33 16.13 -10.83
CA VAL A 196 23.13 15.44 -10.34
C VAL A 196 23.56 14.32 -9.39
N LYS A 197 22.91 14.22 -8.23
CA LYS A 197 23.16 13.17 -7.22
C LYS A 197 22.07 12.09 -7.29
N ASP A 198 20.85 12.42 -6.87
CA ASP A 198 19.75 11.48 -6.74
C ASP A 198 18.55 12.02 -7.55
N GLU A 199 18.53 11.75 -8.86
CA GLU A 199 17.57 12.33 -9.80
C GLU A 199 16.11 12.07 -9.41
N TYR A 200 15.77 10.84 -8.98
CA TYR A 200 14.42 10.44 -8.59
C TYR A 200 13.85 11.20 -7.38
N LYS A 201 14.68 11.89 -6.59
CA LYS A 201 14.25 12.77 -5.50
C LYS A 201 13.73 14.13 -5.97
N CYS A 202 13.90 14.47 -7.24
CA CYS A 202 13.40 15.71 -7.81
C CYS A 202 11.86 15.78 -7.68
N LYS A 203 11.38 16.96 -7.26
CA LYS A 203 9.95 17.25 -7.08
C LYS A 203 9.34 18.02 -8.27
N LEU A 204 10.11 18.23 -9.35
CA LEU A 204 9.69 18.99 -10.52
C LEU A 204 9.25 20.44 -10.19
N CYS A 205 9.81 21.06 -9.15
CA CYS A 205 9.46 22.43 -8.73
C CYS A 205 10.00 23.52 -9.68
N MET A 206 10.96 23.19 -10.54
CA MET A 206 11.60 24.06 -11.52
C MET A 206 12.41 25.23 -10.92
N ASP A 207 12.63 25.29 -9.60
CA ASP A 207 13.32 26.42 -8.98
C ASP A 207 14.81 26.48 -9.37
N CYS A 208 15.47 25.34 -9.55
CA CYS A 208 16.83 25.28 -10.08
C CYS A 208 16.93 25.78 -11.52
N VAL A 209 15.92 25.51 -12.36
CA VAL A 209 15.87 26.01 -13.75
C VAL A 209 15.64 27.52 -13.78
N LYS A 210 14.76 28.05 -12.90
CA LYS A 210 14.55 29.51 -12.76
C LYS A 210 15.81 30.22 -12.28
N ALA A 211 16.56 29.59 -11.36
CA ALA A 211 17.80 30.17 -10.82
C ALA A 211 18.96 30.19 -11.86
N CYS A 212 19.00 29.16 -12.72
CA CYS A 212 20.05 29.05 -13.74
C CYS A 212 19.59 28.21 -14.95
N PRO A 213 18.83 28.78 -15.88
CA PRO A 213 18.27 28.07 -17.04
C PRO A 213 19.32 27.53 -18.02
N GLU A 214 20.48 28.13 -18.06
CA GLU A 214 21.60 27.70 -18.92
C GLU A 214 22.37 26.50 -18.37
N ALA A 215 22.31 26.26 -17.05
CA ALA A 215 23.04 25.16 -16.43
C ALA A 215 22.21 23.88 -16.24
N VAL A 216 20.88 23.97 -16.10
CA VAL A 216 20.02 22.86 -15.74
C VAL A 216 18.75 22.82 -16.59
N LYS A 217 18.42 21.63 -17.06
CA LYS A 217 17.12 21.30 -17.67
C LYS A 217 16.46 20.20 -16.84
N VAL A 218 15.15 20.34 -16.60
CA VAL A 218 14.34 19.34 -15.90
C VAL A 218 13.15 19.02 -16.80
N GLU A 219 12.95 17.74 -17.08
CA GLU A 219 11.90 17.24 -17.96
C GLU A 219 11.20 16.05 -17.32
N GLU A 220 10.02 15.73 -17.81
CA GLU A 220 9.29 14.47 -17.56
C GLU A 220 8.97 13.79 -18.89
N HIS A 221 8.88 12.47 -18.86
CA HIS A 221 8.50 11.68 -20.03
C HIS A 221 7.19 10.98 -19.73
N GLU A 222 6.29 10.91 -20.73
CA GLU A 222 4.94 10.34 -20.58
C GLU A 222 4.92 8.83 -20.32
N ASP A 223 6.05 8.15 -20.49
CA ASP A 223 6.21 6.71 -20.36
C ASP A 223 7.20 6.29 -19.26
N ASP A 224 7.59 7.21 -18.38
CA ASP A 224 8.57 6.95 -17.32
C ASP A 224 8.02 7.43 -15.96
N HIS A 225 7.75 6.48 -15.07
CA HIS A 225 7.01 6.72 -13.84
C HIS A 225 7.73 6.17 -12.61
N ILE A 226 7.47 6.80 -11.46
CA ILE A 226 7.76 6.26 -10.14
C ILE A 226 6.44 5.85 -9.49
N LEU A 227 6.34 4.58 -9.15
CA LEU A 227 5.27 4.03 -8.33
C LEU A 227 5.78 3.85 -6.90
N TYR A 228 5.14 4.51 -5.93
CA TYR A 228 5.41 4.34 -4.50
C TYR A 228 4.25 3.60 -3.86
N VAL A 229 4.56 2.52 -3.17
CA VAL A 229 3.60 1.65 -2.50
C VAL A 229 4.02 1.44 -1.06
N GLU A 230 3.10 1.69 -0.13
CA GLU A 230 3.25 1.37 1.28
C GLU A 230 2.14 0.42 1.71
N SER A 231 2.53 -0.71 2.30
CA SER A 231 1.63 -1.75 2.78
C SER A 231 1.09 -1.43 4.17
N VAL A 232 -0.15 -1.85 4.45
CA VAL A 232 -0.69 -1.90 5.83
C VAL A 232 -0.07 -3.04 6.65
N GLY A 233 0.83 -3.84 6.06
CA GLY A 233 1.57 -4.91 6.72
C GLY A 233 1.02 -6.32 6.54
N GLY A 234 -0.20 -6.48 6.02
CA GLY A 234 -0.81 -7.80 5.79
C GLY A 234 -0.16 -8.58 4.63
N VAL A 235 0.28 -7.86 3.59
CA VAL A 235 0.96 -8.39 2.41
C VAL A 235 2.19 -7.53 2.12
N GLU A 236 3.28 -8.14 1.68
CA GLU A 236 4.52 -7.43 1.31
C GLU A 236 4.30 -6.49 0.12
N PRO A 237 4.93 -5.29 0.09
CA PRO A 237 4.70 -4.29 -0.96
C PRO A 237 4.93 -4.79 -2.38
N LYS A 238 6.00 -5.53 -2.63
CA LYS A 238 6.28 -6.13 -3.96
C LYS A 238 5.22 -7.16 -4.36
N ARG A 239 4.76 -7.95 -3.40
CA ARG A 239 3.70 -8.94 -3.64
C ARG A 239 2.37 -8.26 -3.99
N ILE A 240 2.06 -7.11 -3.38
CA ILE A 240 0.87 -6.32 -3.74
C ILE A 240 0.92 -5.88 -5.21
N ILE A 241 2.08 -5.38 -5.68
CA ILE A 241 2.25 -5.00 -7.09
C ILE A 241 2.03 -6.22 -8.00
N TYR A 242 2.65 -7.35 -7.68
CA TYR A 242 2.48 -8.59 -8.45
C TYR A 242 1.01 -9.05 -8.49
N MET A 243 0.33 -9.05 -7.35
CA MET A 243 -1.07 -9.43 -7.25
C MET A 243 -1.97 -8.49 -8.07
N ALA A 244 -1.72 -7.17 -8.02
CA ALA A 244 -2.46 -6.19 -8.80
C ALA A 244 -2.30 -6.40 -10.32
N VAL A 245 -1.09 -6.72 -10.77
CA VAL A 245 -0.86 -7.08 -12.19
C VAL A 245 -1.65 -8.34 -12.56
N LYS A 246 -1.63 -9.37 -11.71
CA LYS A 246 -2.36 -10.62 -11.93
C LYS A 246 -3.88 -10.41 -12.01
N GLU A 247 -4.45 -9.60 -11.09
CA GLU A 247 -5.88 -9.28 -11.09
C GLU A 247 -6.27 -8.44 -12.31
N LEU A 248 -5.42 -7.50 -12.74
CA LEU A 248 -5.65 -6.71 -13.96
C LEU A 248 -5.64 -7.60 -15.20
N LEU A 249 -4.69 -8.51 -15.34
CA LEU A 249 -4.63 -9.46 -16.44
C LEU A 249 -5.87 -10.36 -16.46
N ALA A 250 -6.29 -10.89 -15.33
CA ALA A 250 -7.49 -11.74 -15.24
C ALA A 250 -8.75 -11.02 -15.71
N GLN A 251 -8.95 -9.74 -15.32
CA GLN A 251 -10.10 -8.95 -15.77
C GLN A 251 -10.03 -8.62 -17.27
N LEU A 252 -8.83 -8.37 -17.82
CA LEU A 252 -8.66 -8.15 -19.25
C LEU A 252 -8.95 -9.42 -20.07
N GLU A 253 -8.54 -10.59 -19.59
CA GLU A 253 -8.85 -11.88 -20.22
C GLU A 253 -10.35 -12.20 -20.15
N GLU A 254 -11.02 -11.86 -19.05
CA GLU A 254 -12.47 -11.99 -18.92
C GLU A 254 -13.20 -11.08 -19.93
N LEU A 255 -12.81 -9.80 -19.97
CA LEU A 255 -13.35 -8.85 -20.95
C LEU A 255 -13.16 -9.33 -22.39
N SER A 256 -11.97 -9.84 -22.71
CA SER A 256 -11.69 -10.36 -24.06
C SER A 256 -12.65 -11.49 -24.44
N ARG A 257 -12.89 -12.43 -23.51
CA ARG A 257 -13.83 -13.54 -23.74
C ARG A 257 -15.27 -13.07 -23.95
N GLU A 258 -15.73 -12.11 -23.13
CA GLU A 258 -17.09 -11.56 -23.26
C GLU A 258 -17.28 -10.81 -24.60
N VAL A 259 -16.26 -10.07 -25.05
CA VAL A 259 -16.29 -9.39 -26.35
C VAL A 259 -16.31 -10.37 -27.52
N GLU A 260 -15.58 -11.49 -27.44
CA GLU A 260 -15.59 -12.54 -28.47
C GLU A 260 -17.00 -13.16 -28.64
N VAL A 261 -17.75 -13.32 -27.56
CA VAL A 261 -19.14 -13.82 -27.59
C VAL A 261 -20.07 -12.82 -28.27
N LEU A 262 -19.84 -11.50 -28.12
CA LEU A 262 -20.65 -10.47 -28.78
C LEU A 262 -20.38 -10.36 -30.30
N GLY A 263 -19.26 -10.86 -30.76
CA GLY A 263 -18.86 -10.85 -32.19
C GLY A 263 -19.36 -12.07 -32.99
N GLN A 264 -20.03 -13.02 -32.36
CA GLN A 264 -20.69 -14.18 -32.98
C GLN A 264 -22.20 -13.95 -33.09
#